data_8e21eebebdbe77ecdac255c27968e9c0
#
_entry.id   8e21eebebdbe77ecdac255c27968e9c0
#
_cell.length_a   1.000
_cell.length_b   1.000
_cell.length_c   1.000
_cell.angle_alpha   90.00
_cell.angle_beta   90.00
_cell.angle_gamma   90.00
#
_symmetry.space_group_name_H-M   'P 1'
#
loop_
_entity.id
_entity.type
_entity.pdbx_description
1 polymer ?
#
loop_
_entity_poly.entity_id
_entity_poly.type
_entity_poly.pdbx_seq_one_letter_code
_entity_poly.pdbx_strand_id
1 'polypeptide(L)'
;MLSFTKIKVSLVYLILVFAIFCASLNLKRNNLIDKKVNLGLDLQGGSYILLEIDTKPLVGQKLQAKVIPIKKLLNQSEIEFKDFTITPERISITINKDKQNKFKNIFFKQKENNVNNFISEYNKFELDLEFSQNNASIQFSNFGLISLNNAALKQSIEIIRRRIDDVGTKEPTILQRGDKRILVELPGIDNPERVKELLGKTAQLTFRLVSKDDGFGSEKLIVTESGEELTVNKRVVISGDNLVDAQPQFDNQANQPIVLFTLDRLGAKKFGRITTENVGRRLAIVLDNSVISAPQIREAITAGTGTISGGFSFQESTDLALLLRSGALPAPLNIIEERTVGPDLGKDSI
;
A
#
# COMPACT_ATOMS: atom_id res chain seq x y z
N MET A 1 -51.50 -42.59 3.53
CA MET A 1 -50.44 -43.08 4.46
C MET A 1 -49.24 -43.54 3.66
N LEU A 2 -48.12 -42.84 3.76
CA LEU A 2 -46.89 -43.25 3.11
C LEU A 2 -46.27 -44.42 3.88
N SER A 3 -46.43 -45.63 3.38
CA SER A 3 -45.80 -46.83 3.95
C SER A 3 -44.34 -46.91 3.45
N PHE A 4 -43.41 -46.51 4.31
CA PHE A 4 -42.01 -46.73 4.03
C PHE A 4 -41.65 -48.20 4.23
N THR A 5 -41.05 -48.84 3.22
CA THR A 5 -40.52 -50.18 3.33
C THR A 5 -39.40 -50.19 4.36
N LYS A 6 -39.29 -51.25 5.21
CA LYS A 6 -38.30 -51.39 6.29
C LYS A 6 -36.87 -51.13 5.79
N ILE A 7 -36.56 -51.45 4.53
CA ILE A 7 -35.27 -51.16 3.87
C ILE A 7 -34.99 -49.67 3.70
N LYS A 8 -36.02 -48.87 3.31
CA LYS A 8 -35.88 -47.42 3.16
C LYS A 8 -35.65 -46.72 4.47
N VAL A 9 -36.36 -47.16 5.52
CA VAL A 9 -36.17 -46.65 6.89
C VAL A 9 -34.79 -46.98 7.41
N SER A 10 -34.27 -48.21 7.22
CA SER A 10 -32.92 -48.61 7.61
C SER A 10 -31.86 -47.75 6.88
N LEU A 11 -32.04 -47.47 5.58
CA LEU A 11 -31.11 -46.64 4.81
C LEU A 11 -31.07 -45.19 5.29
N VAL A 12 -32.22 -44.61 5.68
CA VAL A 12 -32.27 -43.27 6.27
C VAL A 12 -31.53 -43.19 7.58
N TYR A 13 -31.73 -44.20 8.49
CA TYR A 13 -31.00 -44.24 9.74
C TYR A 13 -29.49 -44.43 9.54
N LEU A 14 -29.05 -45.21 8.55
CA LEU A 14 -27.63 -45.40 8.25
C LEU A 14 -26.99 -44.08 7.75
N ILE A 15 -27.68 -43.34 6.89
CA ILE A 15 -27.21 -42.00 6.42
C ILE A 15 -27.15 -41.03 7.61
N LEU A 16 -28.11 -41.06 8.53
CA LEU A 16 -28.17 -40.18 9.68
C LEU A 16 -27.02 -40.44 10.66
N VAL A 17 -26.75 -41.77 10.94
CA VAL A 17 -25.63 -42.20 11.78
C VAL A 17 -24.30 -41.78 11.11
N PHE A 18 -24.17 -41.98 9.81
CA PHE A 18 -22.96 -41.57 9.07
C PHE A 18 -22.76 -40.02 9.11
N ALA A 19 -23.82 -39.22 8.96
CA ALA A 19 -23.74 -37.77 9.08
C ALA A 19 -23.32 -37.34 10.51
N ILE A 20 -23.89 -37.96 11.57
CA ILE A 20 -23.50 -37.71 12.96
C ILE A 20 -22.05 -38.11 13.21
N PHE A 21 -21.60 -39.22 12.65
CA PHE A 21 -20.20 -39.67 12.74
C PHE A 21 -19.24 -38.65 12.07
N CYS A 22 -19.56 -38.18 10.87
CA CYS A 22 -18.77 -37.16 10.19
C CYS A 22 -18.76 -35.82 10.97
N ALA A 23 -19.87 -35.40 11.55
CA ALA A 23 -19.95 -34.23 12.40
C ALA A 23 -19.13 -34.40 13.69
N SER A 24 -19.15 -35.57 14.31
CA SER A 24 -18.36 -35.84 15.51
C SER A 24 -16.85 -35.88 15.27
N LEU A 25 -16.41 -36.29 14.07
CA LEU A 25 -15.00 -36.22 13.66
C LEU A 25 -14.52 -34.76 13.52
N ASN A 26 -15.40 -33.88 13.13
CA ASN A 26 -15.07 -32.44 13.02
C ASN A 26 -15.01 -31.74 14.40
N LEU A 27 -15.80 -32.20 15.37
CA LEU A 27 -15.80 -31.71 16.75
C LEU A 27 -14.65 -32.27 17.62
N LYS A 28 -14.20 -33.49 17.36
CA LYS A 28 -13.07 -34.09 18.07
C LYS A 28 -11.75 -33.52 17.51
N ARG A 29 -11.00 -32.81 18.35
CA ARG A 29 -9.73 -32.12 18.13
C ARG A 29 -8.55 -33.04 17.72
N ASN A 30 -8.80 -34.22 17.14
CA ASN A 30 -7.77 -35.18 16.72
C ASN A 30 -7.62 -35.18 15.19
N ASN A 31 -6.44 -34.89 14.74
CA ASN A 31 -5.82 -34.72 13.43
C ASN A 31 -6.11 -35.79 12.34
N LEU A 32 -7.32 -36.29 12.19
CA LEU A 32 -7.67 -37.28 11.15
C LEU A 32 -8.24 -36.65 9.85
N ILE A 33 -8.64 -35.38 9.88
CA ILE A 33 -9.10 -34.64 8.70
C ILE A 33 -8.53 -33.23 8.77
N ASP A 34 -7.61 -32.89 7.88
CA ASP A 34 -6.96 -31.58 7.82
C ASP A 34 -7.90 -30.39 7.44
N LYS A 35 -9.12 -30.68 7.00
CA LYS A 35 -10.13 -29.68 6.66
C LYS A 35 -11.22 -29.62 7.74
N LYS A 36 -11.07 -28.70 8.70
CA LYS A 36 -12.14 -28.31 9.63
C LYS A 36 -13.10 -27.37 8.92
N VAL A 37 -14.39 -27.47 9.26
CA VAL A 37 -15.37 -26.45 8.86
C VAL A 37 -14.97 -25.16 9.55
N ASN A 38 -14.65 -24.13 8.77
CA ASN A 38 -14.31 -22.83 9.30
C ASN A 38 -15.59 -22.14 9.76
N LEU A 39 -15.67 -21.91 11.05
CA LEU A 39 -16.76 -21.18 11.68
C LEU A 39 -16.49 -19.69 11.51
N GLY A 40 -17.55 -18.93 11.14
CA GLY A 40 -17.43 -17.50 10.97
C GLY A 40 -17.12 -16.74 12.28
N LEU A 41 -16.95 -15.43 12.16
CA LEU A 41 -16.60 -14.50 13.25
C LEU A 41 -17.51 -14.66 14.48
N ASP A 42 -18.81 -14.90 14.24
CA ASP A 42 -19.84 -15.03 15.29
C ASP A 42 -19.64 -16.27 16.19
N LEU A 43 -18.96 -17.32 15.68
CA LEU A 43 -18.78 -18.58 16.38
C LEU A 43 -17.36 -18.80 16.90
N GLN A 44 -16.37 -18.20 16.31
CA GLN A 44 -14.97 -18.32 16.75
C GLN A 44 -14.47 -17.10 17.52
N GLY A 45 -15.25 -15.99 17.51
CA GLY A 45 -14.73 -14.70 17.91
C GLY A 45 -13.75 -14.14 16.87
N GLY A 46 -13.25 -12.95 17.09
CA GLY A 46 -12.30 -12.30 16.19
C GLY A 46 -12.53 -10.80 16.06
N SER A 47 -11.96 -10.20 15.02
CA SER A 47 -12.05 -8.76 14.80
C SER A 47 -12.70 -8.43 13.46
N TYR A 48 -13.61 -7.47 13.48
CA TYR A 48 -14.22 -6.81 12.33
C TYR A 48 -13.66 -5.39 12.25
N ILE A 49 -13.05 -5.04 11.14
CA ILE A 49 -12.43 -3.73 10.93
C ILE A 49 -12.95 -3.16 9.60
N LEU A 50 -13.51 -1.96 9.64
CA LEU A 50 -13.90 -1.21 8.46
C LEU A 50 -12.89 -0.09 8.23
N LEU A 51 -12.15 -0.18 7.12
CA LEU A 51 -11.14 0.76 6.70
C LEU A 51 -11.69 1.70 5.62
N GLU A 52 -11.31 2.97 5.66
CA GLU A 52 -11.59 3.95 4.61
C GLU A 52 -10.28 4.49 4.04
N ILE A 53 -10.14 4.46 2.71
CA ILE A 53 -8.97 4.98 2.02
C ILE A 53 -9.05 6.51 1.88
N ASP A 54 -8.01 7.22 2.35
CA ASP A 54 -7.86 8.67 2.09
C ASP A 54 -7.05 8.89 0.81
N THR A 55 -7.76 9.12 -0.28
CA THR A 55 -7.14 9.32 -1.60
C THR A 55 -6.68 10.76 -1.86
N LYS A 56 -6.92 11.73 -0.96
CA LYS A 56 -6.50 13.13 -1.16
C LYS A 56 -4.99 13.29 -1.36
N PRO A 57 -4.11 12.68 -0.53
CA PRO A 57 -2.67 12.74 -0.76
C PRO A 57 -2.25 12.12 -2.09
N LEU A 58 -2.91 11.04 -2.50
CA LEU A 58 -2.64 10.34 -3.76
C LEU A 58 -2.99 11.23 -4.97
N VAL A 59 -4.12 11.96 -4.92
CA VAL A 59 -4.51 12.93 -5.96
C VAL A 59 -3.42 13.98 -6.15
N GLY A 60 -2.97 14.61 -5.05
CA GLY A 60 -1.90 15.61 -5.10
C GLY A 60 -0.58 15.05 -5.66
N GLN A 61 -0.18 13.85 -5.24
CA GLN A 61 1.00 13.18 -5.73
C GLN A 61 0.92 12.85 -7.23
N LYS A 62 -0.25 12.39 -7.71
CA LYS A 62 -0.48 12.13 -9.13
C LYS A 62 -0.48 13.41 -9.96
N LEU A 63 -1.09 14.49 -9.46
CA LEU A 63 -1.02 15.80 -10.13
C LEU A 63 0.42 16.31 -10.20
N GLN A 64 1.18 16.19 -9.13
CA GLN A 64 2.60 16.59 -9.13
C GLN A 64 3.42 15.80 -10.15
N ALA A 65 3.15 14.51 -10.32
CA ALA A 65 3.81 13.68 -11.34
C ALA A 65 3.48 14.12 -12.78
N LYS A 66 2.32 14.75 -13.02
CA LYS A 66 1.91 15.30 -14.33
C LYS A 66 2.59 16.62 -14.69
N VAL A 67 3.25 17.29 -13.75
CA VAL A 67 3.90 18.61 -13.97
C VAL A 67 4.94 18.58 -15.08
N ILE A 68 5.88 17.65 -15.01
CA ILE A 68 6.96 17.53 -16.00
C ILE A 68 6.40 17.18 -17.38
N PRO A 69 5.50 16.17 -17.52
CA PRO A 69 4.83 15.88 -18.78
C PRO A 69 4.06 17.09 -19.37
N ILE A 70 3.32 17.85 -18.52
CA ILE A 70 2.59 19.05 -18.98
C ILE A 70 3.56 20.11 -19.48
N LYS A 71 4.61 20.44 -18.73
CA LYS A 71 5.62 21.41 -19.17
C LYS A 71 6.29 20.99 -20.48
N LYS A 72 6.60 19.70 -20.63
CA LYS A 72 7.16 19.15 -21.87
C LYS A 72 6.19 19.32 -23.04
N LEU A 73 4.90 19.03 -22.82
CA LEU A 73 3.86 19.17 -23.83
C LEU A 73 3.72 20.64 -24.30
N LEU A 74 3.70 21.60 -23.36
CA LEU A 74 3.62 23.03 -23.66
C LEU A 74 4.83 23.51 -24.47
N ASN A 75 6.04 23.14 -24.04
CA ASN A 75 7.28 23.51 -24.75
C ASN A 75 7.34 22.90 -26.16
N GLN A 76 7.01 21.63 -26.32
CA GLN A 76 6.99 20.96 -27.64
C GLN A 76 5.97 21.57 -28.60
N SER A 77 4.93 22.17 -28.06
CA SER A 77 3.85 22.80 -28.82
C SER A 77 4.05 24.30 -29.03
N GLU A 78 5.21 24.85 -28.60
CA GLU A 78 5.53 26.27 -28.67
C GLU A 78 4.44 27.17 -28.01
N ILE A 79 3.95 26.71 -26.85
CA ILE A 79 3.00 27.44 -26.03
C ILE A 79 3.74 28.04 -24.84
N GLU A 80 3.91 29.34 -24.85
CA GLU A 80 4.47 30.10 -23.73
C GLU A 80 3.54 30.06 -22.53
N PHE A 81 4.10 29.84 -21.35
CA PHE A 81 3.35 29.81 -20.08
C PHE A 81 4.12 30.52 -18.98
N LYS A 82 3.36 31.03 -18.01
CA LYS A 82 3.88 31.70 -16.79
C LYS A 82 3.18 31.11 -15.56
N ASP A 83 3.66 31.48 -14.38
CA ASP A 83 3.00 31.24 -13.08
C ASP A 83 2.47 29.81 -12.90
N PHE A 84 3.38 28.82 -13.06
CA PHE A 84 3.01 27.43 -12.87
C PHE A 84 2.91 27.10 -11.38
N THR A 85 1.68 27.04 -10.86
CA THR A 85 1.39 26.74 -9.45
C THR A 85 0.72 25.38 -9.30
N ILE A 86 1.04 24.69 -8.21
CA ILE A 86 0.51 23.35 -7.91
C ILE A 86 -0.10 23.39 -6.52
N THR A 87 -1.34 22.95 -6.43
CA THR A 87 -2.02 22.67 -5.17
C THR A 87 -2.35 21.19 -5.10
N PRO A 88 -2.72 20.62 -3.95
CA PRO A 88 -3.13 19.21 -3.85
C PRO A 88 -4.29 18.82 -4.77
N GLU A 89 -5.11 19.79 -5.21
CA GLU A 89 -6.33 19.52 -5.97
C GLU A 89 -6.22 19.92 -7.45
N ARG A 90 -5.31 20.85 -7.80
CA ARG A 90 -5.22 21.42 -9.17
C ARG A 90 -3.83 21.92 -9.53
N ILE A 91 -3.56 21.96 -10.81
CA ILE A 91 -2.43 22.67 -11.42
C ILE A 91 -2.97 23.91 -12.13
N SER A 92 -2.42 25.08 -11.83
CA SER A 92 -2.79 26.34 -12.47
C SER A 92 -1.62 26.89 -13.30
N ILE A 93 -1.92 27.33 -14.51
CA ILE A 93 -0.92 27.77 -15.49
C ILE A 93 -1.45 29.01 -16.19
N THR A 94 -0.67 30.07 -16.30
CA THR A 94 -1.04 31.27 -17.09
C THR A 94 -0.64 31.06 -18.55
N ILE A 95 -1.63 31.07 -19.46
CA ILE A 95 -1.48 30.86 -20.91
C ILE A 95 -2.24 31.97 -21.65
N ASN A 96 -1.64 32.57 -22.68
CA ASN A 96 -2.27 33.59 -23.51
C ASN A 96 -3.54 33.07 -24.20
N LYS A 97 -4.57 33.91 -24.31
CA LYS A 97 -5.89 33.54 -24.87
C LYS A 97 -5.81 32.95 -26.27
N ASP A 98 -4.96 33.48 -27.14
CA ASP A 98 -4.75 33.02 -28.52
C ASP A 98 -4.20 31.56 -28.58
N LYS A 99 -3.51 31.10 -27.54
CA LYS A 99 -2.92 29.77 -27.43
C LYS A 99 -3.80 28.75 -26.70
N GLN A 100 -4.86 29.16 -26.01
CA GLN A 100 -5.73 28.30 -25.20
C GLN A 100 -6.39 27.18 -26.02
N ASN A 101 -6.93 27.53 -27.21
CA ASN A 101 -7.54 26.54 -28.09
C ASN A 101 -6.52 25.52 -28.61
N LYS A 102 -5.30 25.97 -28.93
CA LYS A 102 -4.20 25.06 -29.32
C LYS A 102 -3.89 24.10 -28.17
N PHE A 103 -3.77 24.61 -26.95
CA PHE A 103 -3.52 23.79 -25.77
C PHE A 103 -4.65 22.80 -25.51
N LYS A 104 -5.92 23.23 -25.55
CA LYS A 104 -7.08 22.35 -25.37
C LYS A 104 -7.08 21.19 -26.36
N ASN A 105 -6.85 21.46 -27.65
CA ASN A 105 -6.84 20.42 -28.68
C ASN A 105 -5.73 19.39 -28.48
N ILE A 106 -4.56 19.80 -28.03
CA ILE A 106 -3.43 18.89 -27.76
C ILE A 106 -3.66 18.12 -26.46
N PHE A 107 -4.20 18.77 -25.42
CA PHE A 107 -4.45 18.18 -24.11
C PHE A 107 -5.49 17.05 -24.15
N PHE A 108 -6.47 17.12 -25.05
CA PHE A 108 -7.52 16.09 -25.25
C PHE A 108 -7.28 15.17 -26.45
N LYS A 109 -6.04 15.07 -26.94
CA LYS A 109 -5.71 14.18 -28.07
C LYS A 109 -5.50 12.75 -27.57
N GLN A 110 -6.39 11.82 -27.99
CA GLN A 110 -6.44 10.44 -27.48
C GLN A 110 -5.18 9.58 -27.72
N LYS A 111 -4.52 9.71 -28.89
CA LYS A 111 -3.49 8.74 -29.33
C LYS A 111 -2.04 9.12 -29.03
N GLU A 112 -1.74 10.35 -28.66
CA GLU A 112 -0.37 10.85 -28.55
C GLU A 112 -0.07 11.52 -27.19
N ASN A 113 -1.04 11.47 -26.26
CA ASN A 113 -0.98 12.27 -25.06
C ASN A 113 -0.77 11.42 -23.81
N ASN A 114 0.48 11.27 -23.38
CA ASN A 114 0.85 10.64 -22.11
C ASN A 114 0.53 11.52 -20.88
N VAL A 115 -0.04 12.73 -21.10
CA VAL A 115 -0.36 13.68 -20.02
C VAL A 115 -1.76 13.43 -19.48
N ASN A 116 -2.74 13.34 -20.40
CA ASN A 116 -4.15 13.15 -20.05
C ASN A 116 -4.66 11.82 -20.62
N ASN A 117 -4.69 10.80 -19.79
CA ASN A 117 -5.08 9.47 -20.20
C ASN A 117 -6.58 9.41 -20.54
N PHE A 118 -6.92 8.72 -21.61
CA PHE A 118 -8.31 8.44 -21.96
C PHE A 118 -8.78 7.17 -21.27
N ILE A 119 -9.84 7.26 -20.48
CA ILE A 119 -10.44 6.13 -19.74
C ILE A 119 -11.54 5.53 -20.62
N SER A 120 -11.23 4.42 -21.29
CA SER A 120 -12.14 3.77 -22.25
C SER A 120 -13.45 3.30 -21.62
N GLU A 121 -13.41 2.87 -20.36
CA GLU A 121 -14.58 2.40 -19.60
C GLU A 121 -15.68 3.47 -19.49
N TYR A 122 -15.28 4.74 -19.32
CA TYR A 122 -16.21 5.87 -19.17
C TYR A 122 -16.30 6.74 -20.41
N ASN A 123 -15.51 6.48 -21.44
CA ASN A 123 -15.37 7.32 -22.64
C ASN A 123 -15.05 8.78 -22.28
N LYS A 124 -14.16 8.98 -21.30
CA LYS A 124 -13.79 10.29 -20.74
C LYS A 124 -12.28 10.36 -20.49
N PHE A 125 -11.77 11.59 -20.40
CA PHE A 125 -10.38 11.83 -19.99
C PHE A 125 -10.21 11.85 -18.49
N GLU A 126 -9.01 11.46 -18.03
CA GLU A 126 -8.61 11.45 -16.63
C GLU A 126 -8.61 12.84 -15.99
N LEU A 127 -8.19 13.85 -16.77
CA LEU A 127 -8.09 15.23 -16.30
C LEU A 127 -9.03 16.14 -17.07
N ASP A 128 -9.62 17.11 -16.36
CA ASP A 128 -10.36 18.23 -16.90
C ASP A 128 -9.46 19.46 -17.04
N LEU A 129 -9.78 20.32 -17.99
CA LEU A 129 -9.09 21.57 -18.28
C LEU A 129 -10.12 22.70 -18.38
N GLU A 130 -10.01 23.66 -17.49
CA GLU A 130 -10.86 24.85 -17.45
C GLU A 130 -10.02 26.11 -17.68
N PHE A 131 -10.59 27.07 -18.41
CA PHE A 131 -9.97 28.37 -18.63
C PHE A 131 -10.76 29.48 -17.95
N SER A 132 -10.07 30.31 -17.18
CA SER A 132 -10.60 31.55 -16.62
C SER A 132 -9.65 32.67 -17.00
N GLN A 133 -10.08 33.54 -17.93
CA GLN A 133 -9.25 34.58 -18.55
C GLN A 133 -7.96 33.98 -19.18
N ASN A 134 -6.79 34.27 -18.61
CA ASN A 134 -5.51 33.76 -19.05
C ASN A 134 -5.03 32.55 -18.22
N ASN A 135 -5.82 32.10 -17.23
CA ASN A 135 -5.44 31.02 -16.35
C ASN A 135 -6.08 29.70 -16.81
N ALA A 136 -5.26 28.67 -17.02
CA ALA A 136 -5.68 27.29 -17.27
C ALA A 136 -5.60 26.51 -15.97
N SER A 137 -6.70 25.91 -15.54
CA SER A 137 -6.79 25.04 -14.36
C SER A 137 -6.96 23.60 -14.80
N ILE A 138 -6.07 22.74 -14.36
CA ILE A 138 -6.07 21.29 -14.65
C ILE A 138 -6.35 20.56 -13.33
N GLN A 139 -7.35 19.70 -13.33
CA GLN A 139 -7.76 18.90 -12.16
C GLN A 139 -8.21 17.51 -12.62
N PHE A 140 -8.31 16.56 -11.70
CA PHE A 140 -8.92 15.28 -12.04
C PHE A 140 -10.41 15.46 -12.37
N SER A 141 -10.86 14.83 -13.44
CA SER A 141 -12.30 14.71 -13.75
C SER A 141 -12.97 13.79 -12.71
N ASN A 142 -14.29 13.88 -12.60
CA ASN A 142 -15.03 12.95 -11.72
C ASN A 142 -14.76 11.50 -12.08
N PHE A 143 -14.68 11.15 -13.36
CA PHE A 143 -14.34 9.79 -13.82
C PHE A 143 -12.88 9.44 -13.58
N GLY A 144 -11.98 10.42 -13.67
CA GLY A 144 -10.58 10.27 -13.28
C GLY A 144 -10.42 9.93 -11.81
N LEU A 145 -11.17 10.62 -10.93
CA LEU A 145 -11.19 10.35 -9.50
C LEU A 145 -11.77 8.96 -9.18
N ILE A 146 -12.87 8.56 -9.84
CA ILE A 146 -13.46 7.22 -9.68
C ILE A 146 -12.44 6.14 -10.09
N SER A 147 -11.81 6.30 -11.24
CA SER A 147 -10.78 5.36 -11.74
C SER A 147 -9.59 5.27 -10.79
N LEU A 148 -9.09 6.40 -10.29
CA LEU A 148 -7.99 6.48 -9.32
C LEU A 148 -8.36 5.79 -8.00
N ASN A 149 -9.56 6.06 -7.47
CA ASN A 149 -10.04 5.47 -6.23
C ASN A 149 -10.19 3.94 -6.36
N ASN A 150 -10.78 3.46 -7.46
CA ASN A 150 -10.94 2.04 -7.72
C ASN A 150 -9.59 1.31 -7.85
N ALA A 151 -8.63 1.92 -8.54
CA ALA A 151 -7.29 1.37 -8.66
C ALA A 151 -6.59 1.31 -7.29
N ALA A 152 -6.67 2.38 -6.50
CA ALA A 152 -6.10 2.45 -5.17
C ALA A 152 -6.75 1.44 -4.21
N LEU A 153 -8.09 1.27 -4.25
CA LEU A 153 -8.80 0.26 -3.47
C LEU A 153 -8.36 -1.16 -3.81
N LYS A 154 -8.33 -1.51 -5.09
CA LYS A 154 -7.90 -2.84 -5.55
C LYS A 154 -6.48 -3.14 -5.08
N GLN A 155 -5.55 -2.19 -5.25
CA GLN A 155 -4.17 -2.34 -4.78
C GLN A 155 -4.11 -2.47 -3.25
N SER A 156 -4.87 -1.67 -2.51
CA SER A 156 -4.92 -1.75 -1.04
C SER A 156 -5.43 -3.10 -0.56
N ILE A 157 -6.48 -3.66 -1.18
CA ILE A 157 -7.02 -4.99 -0.86
C ILE A 157 -5.94 -6.07 -1.02
N GLU A 158 -5.16 -6.04 -2.11
CA GLU A 158 -4.08 -7.01 -2.34
C GLU A 158 -2.96 -6.87 -1.30
N ILE A 159 -2.60 -5.64 -0.92
CA ILE A 159 -1.59 -5.38 0.10
C ILE A 159 -2.08 -5.83 1.48
N ILE A 160 -3.33 -5.51 1.84
CA ILE A 160 -3.97 -5.95 3.08
C ILE A 160 -3.97 -7.48 3.16
N ARG A 161 -4.36 -8.16 2.07
CA ARG A 161 -4.35 -9.63 2.01
C ARG A 161 -2.97 -10.19 2.31
N ARG A 162 -1.91 -9.69 1.65
CA ARG A 162 -0.53 -10.13 1.91
C ARG A 162 -0.11 -9.90 3.36
N ARG A 163 -0.44 -8.73 3.94
CA ARG A 163 -0.13 -8.41 5.34
C ARG A 163 -0.79 -9.38 6.31
N ILE A 164 -2.05 -9.72 6.07
CA ILE A 164 -2.84 -10.61 6.90
C ILE A 164 -2.38 -12.07 6.75
N ASP A 165 -2.10 -12.51 5.52
CA ASP A 165 -1.57 -13.84 5.24
C ASP A 165 -0.21 -14.06 5.94
N ASP A 166 0.67 -13.06 5.92
CA ASP A 166 1.97 -13.10 6.59
C ASP A 166 1.87 -13.11 8.13
N VAL A 167 0.80 -12.57 8.70
CA VAL A 167 0.51 -12.68 10.15
C VAL A 167 0.02 -14.08 10.53
N GLY A 168 -0.43 -14.88 9.55
CA GLY A 168 -0.89 -16.26 9.78
C GLY A 168 -2.35 -16.37 10.20
N THR A 169 -3.19 -15.38 9.89
CA THR A 169 -4.63 -15.41 10.15
C THR A 169 -5.30 -16.45 9.24
N LYS A 170 -6.14 -17.30 9.83
CA LYS A 170 -6.85 -18.33 9.08
C LYS A 170 -8.08 -17.73 8.39
N GLU A 171 -8.12 -17.81 7.04
CA GLU A 171 -9.25 -17.47 6.19
C GLU A 171 -9.87 -16.08 6.46
N PRO A 172 -9.11 -15.00 6.32
CA PRO A 172 -9.64 -13.65 6.48
C PRO A 172 -10.65 -13.34 5.37
N THR A 173 -11.73 -12.64 5.71
CA THR A 173 -12.65 -12.06 4.73
C THR A 173 -12.22 -10.63 4.45
N ILE A 174 -11.88 -10.33 3.20
CA ILE A 174 -11.48 -8.98 2.76
C ILE A 174 -12.36 -8.59 1.58
N LEU A 175 -13.25 -7.61 1.80
CA LEU A 175 -14.25 -7.21 0.81
C LEU A 175 -14.26 -5.70 0.60
N GLN A 176 -14.45 -5.27 -0.65
CA GLN A 176 -14.75 -3.88 -0.96
C GLN A 176 -16.17 -3.52 -0.47
N ARG A 177 -16.30 -2.38 0.21
CA ARG A 177 -17.58 -1.80 0.65
C ARG A 177 -17.76 -0.40 0.08
N GLY A 178 -18.56 -0.27 -0.99
CA GLY A 178 -18.72 1.00 -1.72
C GLY A 178 -17.43 1.44 -2.42
N ASP A 179 -17.26 2.75 -2.59
CA ASP A 179 -16.22 3.33 -3.45
C ASP A 179 -14.89 3.63 -2.74
N LYS A 180 -14.87 3.58 -1.39
CA LYS A 180 -13.69 3.98 -0.60
C LYS A 180 -13.41 3.11 0.61
N ARG A 181 -14.18 2.04 0.84
CA ARG A 181 -14.08 1.28 2.07
C ARG A 181 -13.69 -0.17 1.82
N ILE A 182 -12.96 -0.72 2.77
CA ILE A 182 -12.53 -2.12 2.80
C ILE A 182 -12.97 -2.71 4.12
N LEU A 183 -13.76 -3.77 4.04
CA LEU A 183 -14.13 -4.58 5.18
C LEU A 183 -13.08 -5.68 5.35
N VAL A 184 -12.58 -5.84 6.57
CA VAL A 184 -11.66 -6.89 6.97
C VAL A 184 -12.24 -7.63 8.18
N GLU A 185 -12.47 -8.93 8.02
CA GLU A 185 -12.89 -9.82 9.11
C GLU A 185 -11.79 -10.84 9.38
N LEU A 186 -11.42 -10.96 10.63
CA LEU A 186 -10.29 -11.76 11.11
C LEU A 186 -10.76 -12.76 12.17
N PRO A 187 -11.28 -13.94 11.77
CA PRO A 187 -11.73 -14.94 12.72
C PRO A 187 -10.57 -15.49 13.54
N GLY A 188 -10.78 -15.69 14.85
CA GLY A 188 -9.85 -16.38 15.74
C GLY A 188 -8.47 -15.74 15.88
N ILE A 189 -8.38 -14.41 15.75
CA ILE A 189 -7.10 -13.71 15.89
C ILE A 189 -6.76 -13.48 17.35
N ASP A 190 -5.52 -13.81 17.74
CA ASP A 190 -5.04 -13.68 19.12
C ASP A 190 -4.68 -12.22 19.50
N ASN A 191 -4.18 -11.44 18.52
CA ASN A 191 -3.74 -10.06 18.75
C ASN A 191 -4.26 -9.10 17.67
N PRO A 192 -5.51 -8.60 17.81
CA PRO A 192 -6.10 -7.67 16.85
C PRO A 192 -5.39 -6.33 16.80
N GLU A 193 -4.80 -5.84 17.90
CA GLU A 193 -4.09 -4.57 17.96
C GLU A 193 -2.88 -4.54 17.02
N ARG A 194 -2.08 -5.59 17.04
CA ARG A 194 -0.93 -5.73 16.13
C ARG A 194 -1.35 -5.68 14.67
N VAL A 195 -2.45 -6.33 14.31
CA VAL A 195 -2.94 -6.31 12.93
C VAL A 195 -3.42 -4.92 12.54
N LYS A 196 -4.11 -4.21 13.43
CA LYS A 196 -4.53 -2.82 13.19
C LYS A 196 -3.32 -1.90 12.94
N GLU A 197 -2.28 -2.02 13.74
CA GLU A 197 -1.04 -1.25 13.54
C GLU A 197 -0.41 -1.56 12.18
N LEU A 198 -0.34 -2.83 11.78
CA LEU A 198 0.19 -3.23 10.48
C LEU A 198 -0.68 -2.75 9.32
N LEU A 199 -2.00 -2.76 9.46
CA LEU A 199 -2.92 -2.27 8.43
C LEU A 199 -2.91 -0.74 8.31
N GLY A 200 -2.69 -0.01 9.40
CA GLY A 200 -2.66 1.45 9.42
C GLY A 200 -1.39 2.08 8.82
N LYS A 201 -0.28 1.35 8.78
CA LYS A 201 0.99 1.86 8.24
C LYS A 201 0.97 1.84 6.71
N THR A 202 1.31 2.98 6.07
CA THR A 202 1.42 3.04 4.60
C THR A 202 2.62 2.27 4.09
N ALA A 203 3.70 2.19 4.87
CA ALA A 203 4.95 1.50 4.56
C ALA A 203 5.65 2.03 3.29
N GLN A 204 5.59 3.33 3.06
CA GLN A 204 6.30 3.99 1.96
C GLN A 204 7.79 4.10 2.28
N LEU A 205 8.57 3.14 1.79
CA LEU A 205 10.02 3.15 1.94
C LEU A 205 10.67 4.00 0.85
N THR A 206 11.55 4.91 1.24
CA THR A 206 12.39 5.67 0.31
C THR A 206 13.82 5.77 0.83
N PHE A 207 14.79 5.72 -0.09
CA PHE A 207 16.19 5.99 0.21
C PHE A 207 16.54 7.38 -0.30
N ARG A 208 17.15 8.20 0.57
CA ARG A 208 17.48 9.61 0.28
C ARG A 208 18.88 9.94 0.80
N LEU A 209 19.63 10.72 0.06
CA LEU A 209 20.94 11.17 0.53
C LEU A 209 20.74 12.21 1.65
N VAL A 210 21.55 12.09 2.70
CA VAL A 210 21.62 13.12 3.75
C VAL A 210 22.23 14.37 3.16
N SER A 211 21.60 15.52 3.37
CA SER A 211 22.10 16.83 2.97
C SER A 211 22.87 17.48 4.11
N LYS A 212 23.89 18.26 3.77
CA LYS A 212 24.58 19.12 4.73
C LYS A 212 23.94 20.51 4.85
N ASP A 213 23.18 20.90 3.83
CA ASP A 213 22.60 22.23 3.71
C ASP A 213 21.08 22.19 3.79
N ASP A 214 20.47 23.11 4.53
CA ASP A 214 19.02 23.32 4.61
C ASP A 214 18.51 24.14 3.42
N GLY A 215 19.01 23.86 2.20
CA GLY A 215 18.71 24.61 1.01
C GLY A 215 17.44 24.15 0.28
N PHE A 216 17.13 24.87 -0.81
CA PHE A 216 16.06 24.48 -1.71
C PHE A 216 16.31 23.08 -2.30
N GLY A 217 15.41 22.12 -2.00
CA GLY A 217 15.57 20.73 -2.43
C GLY A 217 15.91 19.74 -1.32
N SER A 218 16.03 20.22 -0.07
CA SER A 218 16.13 19.41 1.14
C SER A 218 14.85 19.54 2.01
N GLU A 219 14.69 18.62 2.94
CA GLU A 219 13.64 18.64 3.97
C GLU A 219 14.16 18.02 5.26
N LYS A 220 13.60 18.43 6.38
CA LYS A 220 13.93 17.91 7.71
C LYS A 220 12.97 16.79 8.07
N LEU A 221 13.52 15.65 8.45
CA LEU A 221 12.76 14.48 8.90
C LEU A 221 13.26 14.06 10.29
N ILE A 222 12.36 13.50 11.08
CA ILE A 222 12.68 13.02 12.43
C ILE A 222 13.28 11.62 12.33
N VAL A 223 14.39 11.40 13.04
CA VAL A 223 15.00 10.08 13.23
C VAL A 223 14.22 9.32 14.30
N THR A 224 13.69 8.17 13.98
CA THR A 224 12.79 7.40 14.86
C THR A 224 13.44 7.03 16.19
N GLU A 225 14.72 6.66 16.16
CA GLU A 225 15.46 6.20 17.35
C GLU A 225 15.85 7.34 18.29
N SER A 226 16.36 8.46 17.76
CA SER A 226 16.89 9.56 18.58
C SER A 226 15.93 10.73 18.78
N GLY A 227 14.88 10.84 17.96
CA GLY A 227 13.99 12.00 17.94
C GLY A 227 14.62 13.26 17.33
N GLU A 228 15.87 13.19 16.85
CA GLU A 228 16.57 14.31 16.23
C GLU A 228 16.11 14.59 14.80
N GLU A 229 16.22 15.85 14.40
CA GLU A 229 15.97 16.24 13.01
C GLU A 229 17.19 15.92 12.14
N LEU A 230 16.96 15.24 11.02
CA LEU A 230 17.96 14.98 10.00
C LEU A 230 17.54 15.61 8.67
N THR A 231 18.40 16.44 8.09
CA THR A 231 18.17 17.05 6.78
C THR A 231 18.50 16.05 5.68
N VAL A 232 17.53 15.76 4.82
CA VAL A 232 17.66 14.85 3.69
C VAL A 232 17.26 15.52 2.38
N ASN A 233 17.79 15.06 1.27
CA ASN A 233 17.36 15.53 -0.04
C ASN A 233 15.92 15.09 -0.32
N LYS A 234 15.08 15.99 -0.87
CA LYS A 234 13.72 15.64 -1.35
C LYS A 234 13.75 14.62 -2.47
N ARG A 235 14.85 14.58 -3.23
CA ARG A 235 15.02 13.62 -4.33
C ARG A 235 15.17 12.20 -3.78
N VAL A 236 14.20 11.36 -4.10
CA VAL A 236 14.24 9.93 -3.81
C VAL A 236 15.26 9.25 -4.72
N VAL A 237 16.19 8.52 -4.11
CA VAL A 237 17.23 7.73 -4.77
C VAL A 237 16.67 6.40 -5.25
N ILE A 238 16.04 5.65 -4.33
CA ILE A 238 15.35 4.39 -4.57
C ILE A 238 14.01 4.45 -3.83
N SER A 239 12.97 3.93 -4.44
CA SER A 239 11.63 3.73 -3.86
C SER A 239 11.46 2.28 -3.42
N GLY A 240 10.61 2.05 -2.43
CA GLY A 240 10.18 0.71 -2.01
C GLY A 240 9.53 -0.11 -3.13
N ASP A 241 9.06 0.53 -4.20
CA ASP A 241 8.53 -0.17 -5.38
C ASP A 241 9.57 -1.08 -6.07
N ASN A 242 10.86 -0.81 -5.84
CA ASN A 242 11.96 -1.64 -6.35
C ASN A 242 12.31 -2.80 -5.41
N LEU A 243 11.62 -2.95 -4.29
CA LEU A 243 11.84 -4.03 -3.33
C LEU A 243 11.13 -5.29 -3.80
N VAL A 244 11.87 -6.41 -3.80
CA VAL A 244 11.33 -7.74 -4.16
C VAL A 244 11.07 -8.56 -2.92
N ASP A 245 11.96 -8.46 -1.93
CA ASP A 245 11.89 -9.24 -0.69
C ASP A 245 12.48 -8.48 0.49
N ALA A 246 11.99 -8.79 1.69
CA ALA A 246 12.53 -8.32 2.95
C ALA A 246 12.38 -9.40 4.03
N GLN A 247 13.45 -9.67 4.77
CA GLN A 247 13.48 -10.73 5.78
C GLN A 247 14.14 -10.23 7.08
N PRO A 248 13.57 -10.57 8.24
CA PRO A 248 14.24 -10.29 9.51
C PRO A 248 15.46 -11.22 9.65
N GLN A 249 16.57 -10.65 10.07
CA GLN A 249 17.80 -11.39 10.36
C GLN A 249 18.40 -10.90 11.68
N PHE A 250 19.33 -11.68 12.22
CA PHE A 250 20.11 -11.29 13.39
C PHE A 250 21.57 -11.05 12.97
N ASP A 251 22.05 -9.84 13.19
CA ASP A 251 23.45 -9.51 12.96
C ASP A 251 24.28 -9.95 14.18
N ASN A 252 25.01 -11.03 14.02
CA ASN A 252 25.86 -11.58 15.08
C ASN A 252 27.05 -10.69 15.44
N GLN A 253 27.49 -9.78 14.55
CA GLN A 253 28.60 -8.86 14.83
C GLN A 253 28.13 -7.66 15.64
N ALA A 254 26.98 -7.08 15.28
CA ALA A 254 26.39 -5.97 16.00
C ALA A 254 25.48 -6.42 17.16
N ASN A 255 25.21 -7.73 17.27
CA ASN A 255 24.32 -8.34 18.27
C ASN A 255 22.93 -7.70 18.30
N GLN A 256 22.33 -7.45 17.14
CA GLN A 256 21.02 -6.81 17.00
C GLN A 256 20.20 -7.36 15.84
N PRO A 257 18.84 -7.33 15.94
CA PRO A 257 17.97 -7.62 14.82
C PRO A 257 18.10 -6.56 13.72
N ILE A 258 18.10 -7.03 12.48
CA ILE A 258 18.15 -6.21 11.26
C ILE A 258 17.13 -6.71 10.25
N VAL A 259 16.86 -5.91 9.22
CA VAL A 259 16.07 -6.36 8.07
C VAL A 259 16.98 -6.41 6.84
N LEU A 260 17.15 -7.60 6.28
CA LEU A 260 17.77 -7.79 4.97
C LEU A 260 16.73 -7.50 3.89
N PHE A 261 17.07 -6.66 2.91
CA PHE A 261 16.21 -6.39 1.77
C PHE A 261 16.89 -6.77 0.44
N THR A 262 16.07 -7.09 -0.55
CA THR A 262 16.50 -7.40 -1.91
C THR A 262 15.74 -6.52 -2.90
N LEU A 263 16.48 -5.89 -3.82
CA LEU A 263 15.94 -5.05 -4.88
C LEU A 263 15.76 -5.85 -6.19
N ASP A 264 14.82 -5.39 -7.02
CA ASP A 264 14.70 -5.86 -8.39
C ASP A 264 15.93 -5.48 -9.24
N ARG A 265 16.01 -5.98 -10.47
CA ARG A 265 17.13 -5.73 -11.36
C ARG A 265 17.35 -4.23 -11.67
N LEU A 266 16.28 -3.46 -11.79
CA LEU A 266 16.34 -2.02 -12.06
C LEU A 266 16.78 -1.25 -10.83
N GLY A 267 16.23 -1.58 -9.67
CA GLY A 267 16.61 -1.05 -8.37
C GLY A 267 18.07 -1.35 -8.05
N ALA A 268 18.51 -2.60 -8.22
CA ALA A 268 19.89 -3.02 -8.01
C ALA A 268 20.89 -2.22 -8.86
N LYS A 269 20.60 -2.06 -10.15
CA LYS A 269 21.45 -1.26 -11.06
C LYS A 269 21.50 0.21 -10.64
N LYS A 270 20.35 0.79 -10.27
CA LYS A 270 20.23 2.17 -9.82
C LYS A 270 20.93 2.38 -8.49
N PHE A 271 20.75 1.45 -7.55
CA PHE A 271 21.35 1.47 -6.23
C PHE A 271 22.87 1.34 -6.30
N GLY A 272 23.37 0.39 -7.12
CA GLY A 272 24.80 0.22 -7.38
C GLY A 272 25.46 1.49 -7.91
N ARG A 273 24.88 2.13 -8.93
CA ARG A 273 25.39 3.39 -9.46
C ARG A 273 25.44 4.49 -8.39
N ILE A 274 24.33 4.67 -7.65
CA ILE A 274 24.23 5.75 -6.68
C ILE A 274 25.18 5.51 -5.50
N THR A 275 25.30 4.27 -5.00
CA THR A 275 26.24 3.96 -3.93
C THR A 275 27.70 4.13 -4.37
N THR A 276 28.02 3.80 -5.64
CA THR A 276 29.35 4.07 -6.21
C THR A 276 29.69 5.56 -6.25
N GLU A 277 28.75 6.39 -6.71
CA GLU A 277 28.93 7.85 -6.83
C GLU A 277 28.97 8.58 -5.47
N ASN A 278 28.48 7.95 -4.40
CA ASN A 278 28.29 8.57 -3.08
C ASN A 278 28.95 7.81 -1.93
N VAL A 279 30.06 7.08 -2.18
CA VAL A 279 30.85 6.45 -1.12
C VAL A 279 31.31 7.51 -0.10
N GLY A 280 31.21 7.19 1.18
CA GLY A 280 31.51 8.11 2.28
C GLY A 280 30.36 9.02 2.70
N ARG A 281 29.26 9.11 1.93
CA ARG A 281 28.06 9.87 2.31
C ARG A 281 27.08 9.01 3.09
N ARG A 282 26.20 9.68 3.85
CA ARG A 282 25.12 9.00 4.58
C ARG A 282 23.90 8.85 3.65
N LEU A 283 23.28 7.67 3.71
CA LEU A 283 22.05 7.34 2.99
C LEU A 283 20.94 7.11 4.01
N ALA A 284 20.00 8.04 4.08
CA ALA A 284 18.84 7.92 4.94
C ALA A 284 17.83 6.92 4.37
N ILE A 285 17.38 6.00 5.21
CA ILE A 285 16.31 5.06 4.97
C ILE A 285 15.07 5.63 5.64
N VAL A 286 14.10 6.07 4.83
CA VAL A 286 12.92 6.80 5.29
C VAL A 286 11.69 5.93 5.07
N LEU A 287 10.91 5.73 6.13
CA LEU A 287 9.62 5.03 6.13
C LEU A 287 8.55 6.00 6.62
N ASP A 288 7.50 6.19 5.83
CA ASP A 288 6.36 7.04 6.18
C ASP A 288 6.76 8.42 6.74
N ASN A 289 7.71 9.10 6.06
CA ASN A 289 8.29 10.39 6.43
C ASN A 289 9.14 10.42 7.73
N SER A 290 9.49 9.27 8.29
CA SER A 290 10.40 9.17 9.42
C SER A 290 11.69 8.45 9.02
N VAL A 291 12.85 8.94 9.47
CA VAL A 291 14.13 8.28 9.21
C VAL A 291 14.30 7.12 10.18
N ILE A 292 14.30 5.89 9.64
CA ILE A 292 14.58 4.69 10.45
C ILE A 292 16.06 4.57 10.75
N SER A 293 16.89 4.83 9.73
CA SER A 293 18.35 4.67 9.82
C SER A 293 19.02 5.55 8.78
N ALA A 294 20.25 5.96 9.01
CA ALA A 294 21.03 6.75 8.06
C ALA A 294 22.50 6.31 8.03
N PRO A 295 22.78 5.06 7.57
CA PRO A 295 24.14 4.53 7.55
C PRO A 295 25.02 5.28 6.54
N GLN A 296 26.34 5.21 6.77
CA GLN A 296 27.33 5.66 5.81
C GLN A 296 27.53 4.59 4.73
N ILE A 297 27.56 5.00 3.48
CA ILE A 297 27.92 4.14 2.35
C ILE A 297 29.41 3.86 2.43
N ARG A 298 29.81 2.64 2.82
CA ARG A 298 31.21 2.24 2.96
C ARG A 298 31.84 1.85 1.63
N GLU A 299 31.05 1.20 0.77
CA GLU A 299 31.45 0.70 -0.54
C GLU A 299 30.26 0.66 -1.51
N ALA A 300 30.54 0.45 -2.79
CA ALA A 300 29.50 0.30 -3.81
C ALA A 300 28.68 -0.99 -3.58
N ILE A 301 27.35 -0.87 -3.52
CA ILE A 301 26.42 -2.00 -3.29
C ILE A 301 25.80 -2.38 -4.64
N THR A 302 26.48 -3.25 -5.40
CA THR A 302 26.07 -3.66 -6.75
C THR A 302 25.19 -4.92 -6.79
N ALA A 303 25.20 -5.70 -5.72
CA ALA A 303 24.43 -6.95 -5.61
C ALA A 303 22.90 -6.73 -5.48
N GLY A 304 22.48 -5.50 -5.18
CA GLY A 304 21.05 -5.18 -4.99
C GLY A 304 20.45 -5.67 -3.67
N THR A 305 21.31 -6.10 -2.74
CA THR A 305 20.92 -6.47 -1.37
C THR A 305 21.50 -5.48 -0.37
N GLY A 306 20.80 -5.25 0.74
CA GLY A 306 21.31 -4.39 1.80
C GLY A 306 20.58 -4.68 3.12
N THR A 307 21.07 -4.08 4.19
CA THR A 307 20.50 -4.25 5.53
C THR A 307 19.98 -2.94 6.07
N ILE A 308 18.86 -3.00 6.80
CA ILE A 308 18.29 -1.91 7.57
C ILE A 308 18.53 -2.23 9.04
N SER A 309 19.31 -1.40 9.72
CA SER A 309 19.54 -1.43 11.16
C SER A 309 18.92 -0.18 11.79
N GLY A 310 18.46 -0.24 13.03
CA GLY A 310 17.80 0.90 13.67
C GLY A 310 17.38 0.59 15.13
N GLY A 311 18.18 -0.19 15.86
CA GLY A 311 17.89 -0.52 17.26
C GLY A 311 16.60 -1.32 17.45
N PHE A 312 16.19 -2.12 16.46
CA PHE A 312 14.95 -2.88 16.47
C PHE A 312 14.95 -3.99 17.52
N SER A 313 13.81 -4.24 18.13
CA SER A 313 13.49 -5.54 18.71
C SER A 313 13.29 -6.59 17.61
N PHE A 314 13.31 -7.88 17.99
CA PHE A 314 13.01 -8.95 17.02
C PHE A 314 11.61 -8.82 16.41
N GLN A 315 10.62 -8.40 17.20
CA GLN A 315 9.26 -8.18 16.73
C GLN A 315 9.19 -7.02 15.74
N GLU A 316 9.81 -5.89 16.04
CA GLU A 316 9.83 -4.72 15.12
C GLU A 316 10.54 -5.02 13.82
N SER A 317 11.64 -5.77 13.83
CA SER A 317 12.33 -6.18 12.60
C SER A 317 11.45 -7.14 11.76
N THR A 318 10.69 -8.03 12.41
CA THR A 318 9.75 -8.93 11.75
C THR A 318 8.59 -8.15 11.13
N ASP A 319 7.99 -7.22 11.87
CA ASP A 319 6.88 -6.39 11.38
C ASP A 319 7.33 -5.45 10.25
N LEU A 320 8.52 -4.87 10.36
CA LEU A 320 9.10 -4.06 9.29
C LEU A 320 9.33 -4.89 8.02
N ALA A 321 9.94 -6.07 8.14
CA ALA A 321 10.15 -6.97 7.01
C ALA A 321 8.83 -7.36 6.33
N LEU A 322 7.79 -7.68 7.12
CA LEU A 322 6.44 -7.97 6.63
C LEU A 322 5.86 -6.77 5.85
N LEU A 323 5.92 -5.57 6.43
CA LEU A 323 5.42 -4.35 5.79
C LEU A 323 6.12 -4.07 4.45
N LEU A 324 7.44 -4.21 4.43
CA LEU A 324 8.25 -3.99 3.23
C LEU A 324 7.98 -5.02 2.14
N ARG A 325 7.84 -6.31 2.49
CA ARG A 325 7.54 -7.40 1.56
C ARG A 325 6.13 -7.31 0.99
N SER A 326 5.15 -6.95 1.82
CA SER A 326 3.76 -6.80 1.38
C SER A 326 3.56 -5.60 0.45
N GLY A 327 4.45 -4.61 0.51
CA GLY A 327 4.42 -3.39 -0.27
C GLY A 327 3.72 -2.21 0.39
N ALA A 328 3.96 -1.02 -0.19
CA ALA A 328 3.38 0.23 0.29
C ALA A 328 1.93 0.40 -0.14
N LEU A 329 1.07 0.83 0.78
CA LEU A 329 -0.29 1.26 0.46
C LEU A 329 -0.25 2.51 -0.43
N PRO A 330 -1.08 2.59 -1.47
CA PRO A 330 -1.12 3.75 -2.37
C PRO A 330 -1.61 5.02 -1.68
N ALA A 331 -2.39 4.87 -0.60
CA ALA A 331 -2.90 5.94 0.21
C ALA A 331 -3.14 5.45 1.65
N PRO A 332 -3.18 6.36 2.65
CA PRO A 332 -3.48 6.00 4.04
C PRO A 332 -4.85 5.34 4.18
N LEU A 333 -4.95 4.41 5.12
CA LEU A 333 -6.18 3.76 5.52
C LEU A 333 -6.55 4.20 6.93
N ASN A 334 -7.77 4.73 7.09
CA ASN A 334 -8.32 5.13 8.36
C ASN A 334 -9.31 4.09 8.86
N ILE A 335 -9.19 3.66 10.10
CA ILE A 335 -10.16 2.77 10.75
C ILE A 335 -11.39 3.63 11.10
N ILE A 336 -12.54 3.32 10.52
CA ILE A 336 -13.81 4.04 10.76
C ILE A 336 -14.76 3.26 11.66
N GLU A 337 -14.62 1.94 11.69
CA GLU A 337 -15.41 1.08 12.57
C GLU A 337 -14.56 -0.13 12.96
N GLU A 338 -14.68 -0.51 14.22
CA GLU A 338 -14.04 -1.69 14.77
C GLU A 338 -15.01 -2.39 15.73
N ARG A 339 -15.07 -3.73 15.62
CA ARG A 339 -15.79 -4.59 16.56
C ARG A 339 -14.94 -5.81 16.84
N THR A 340 -14.70 -6.08 18.11
CA THR A 340 -14.05 -7.31 18.55
C THR A 340 -15.07 -8.21 19.24
N VAL A 341 -15.20 -9.43 18.75
CA VAL A 341 -16.07 -10.45 19.34
C VAL A 341 -15.18 -11.42 20.11
N GLY A 342 -15.39 -11.51 21.43
CA GLY A 342 -14.66 -12.44 22.27
C GLY A 342 -15.05 -13.90 21.97
N PRO A 343 -14.12 -14.88 22.17
CA PRO A 343 -14.38 -16.29 21.94
C PRO A 343 -15.47 -16.87 22.89
N ASP A 344 -15.81 -16.19 23.96
CA ASP A 344 -16.81 -16.63 24.93
C ASP A 344 -18.27 -16.50 24.41
N LEU A 345 -18.55 -15.50 23.56
CA LEU A 345 -19.86 -15.37 22.91
C LEU A 345 -20.15 -16.50 21.91
N GLY A 346 -19.11 -17.07 21.29
CA GLY A 346 -19.25 -18.20 20.39
C GLY A 346 -19.51 -19.51 21.13
N LYS A 347 -19.02 -19.69 22.37
CA LYS A 347 -19.22 -20.88 23.17
C LYS A 347 -20.63 -20.98 23.75
N ASP A 348 -21.28 -19.86 24.04
CA ASP A 348 -22.65 -19.81 24.56
C ASP A 348 -23.71 -20.01 23.45
N SER A 349 -23.30 -20.02 22.18
CA SER A 349 -24.19 -20.16 21.02
C SER A 349 -24.16 -21.58 20.41
N ILE A 350 -23.34 -22.49 20.93
CA ILE A 350 -23.24 -23.91 20.59
C ILE A 350 -23.76 -24.77 21.75
#